data_0d16d2d906d5f3735eb0a358e2cc87c7
#
_entry.id   0d16d2d906d5f3735eb0a358e2cc87c7
#
_cell.length_a   1.000
_cell.length_b   1.000
_cell.length_c   1.000
_cell.angle_alpha   90.00
_cell.angle_beta   90.00
_cell.angle_gamma   90.00
#
_symmetry.space_group_name_H-M   'P 1'
#
loop_
_entity.id
_entity.type
_entity.pdbx_description
1 polymer ?
#
loop_
_entity_poly.entity_id
_entity_poly.type
_entity_poly.pdbx_seq_one_letter_code
_entity_poly.pdbx_strand_id
1 'polypeptide(L)'
;VDVFPTFLRGAAVGLKTAVQILPVMVGMLTVVFMLRASGAVDIAASVLAPALRVLGIPKECTALTLLKPISGGGGLAMGSEIIRRCGPDSYAGRVAAVMLGASETSLYTISVYSGHLGLNRTRYAVFAALCGDVAAFTASAALVRIYFPYI
;
A
#
# COMPACT_ATOMS: atom_id res chain seq x y z
N VAL A 1 30.43 -19.86 -17.23
CA VAL A 1 29.25 -20.10 -16.39
C VAL A 1 28.10 -20.53 -17.29
N ASP A 2 27.57 -21.75 -17.09
CA ASP A 2 26.39 -22.22 -17.82
C ASP A 2 25.16 -21.42 -17.37
N VAL A 3 24.83 -20.41 -18.13
CA VAL A 3 23.77 -19.42 -17.76
C VAL A 3 22.42 -20.10 -17.57
N PHE A 4 22.02 -20.95 -18.52
CA PHE A 4 20.70 -21.60 -18.48
C PHE A 4 20.51 -22.56 -17.29
N PRO A 5 21.45 -23.50 -17.00
CA PRO A 5 21.36 -24.35 -15.82
C PRO A 5 21.40 -23.57 -14.49
N THR A 6 22.13 -22.46 -14.45
CA THR A 6 22.17 -21.58 -13.27
C THR A 6 20.84 -20.87 -13.07
N PHE A 7 20.23 -20.37 -14.15
CA PHE A 7 18.88 -19.78 -14.13
C PHE A 7 17.83 -20.80 -13.63
N LEU A 8 17.84 -22.04 -14.16
CA LEU A 8 16.87 -23.06 -13.74
C LEU A 8 17.00 -23.41 -12.26
N ARG A 9 18.23 -23.49 -11.73
CA ARG A 9 18.45 -23.68 -10.29
C ARG A 9 17.89 -22.53 -9.46
N GLY A 10 18.11 -21.29 -9.89
CA GLY A 10 17.54 -20.10 -9.24
C GLY A 10 16.01 -20.09 -9.28
N ALA A 11 15.41 -20.43 -10.42
CA ALA A 11 13.97 -20.53 -10.59
C ALA A 11 13.34 -21.60 -9.67
N ALA A 12 13.98 -22.75 -9.53
CA ALA A 12 13.53 -23.81 -8.61
C ALA A 12 13.56 -23.36 -7.14
N VAL A 13 14.60 -22.64 -6.72
CA VAL A 13 14.67 -22.04 -5.37
C VAL A 13 13.58 -20.99 -5.17
N GLY A 14 13.39 -20.12 -6.15
CA GLY A 14 12.33 -19.10 -6.12
C GLY A 14 10.93 -19.71 -6.01
N LEU A 15 10.64 -20.75 -6.75
CA LEU A 15 9.37 -21.47 -6.68
C LEU A 15 9.13 -22.08 -5.29
N LYS A 16 10.16 -22.71 -4.71
CA LYS A 16 10.07 -23.25 -3.35
C LYS A 16 9.78 -22.15 -2.32
N THR A 17 10.45 -21.02 -2.42
CA THR A 17 10.21 -19.86 -1.56
C THR A 17 8.78 -19.33 -1.73
N ALA A 18 8.28 -19.21 -2.96
CA ALA A 18 6.91 -18.76 -3.24
C ALA A 18 5.87 -19.66 -2.54
N VAL A 19 6.03 -20.97 -2.62
CA VAL A 19 5.13 -21.93 -1.93
C VAL A 19 5.21 -21.78 -0.40
N GLN A 20 6.38 -21.54 0.15
CA GLN A 20 6.57 -21.36 1.60
C GLN A 20 5.89 -20.06 2.12
N ILE A 21 5.80 -19.02 1.30
CA ILE A 21 5.17 -17.74 1.68
C ILE A 21 3.63 -17.79 1.55
N LEU A 22 3.09 -18.68 0.71
CA LEU A 22 1.65 -18.77 0.43
C LEU A 22 0.75 -18.79 1.69
N PRO A 23 1.01 -19.57 2.74
CA PRO A 23 0.14 -19.59 3.93
C PRO A 23 0.05 -18.23 4.62
N VAL A 24 1.19 -17.51 4.73
CA VAL A 24 1.21 -16.16 5.31
C VAL A 24 0.43 -15.17 4.45
N MET A 25 0.59 -15.26 3.13
CA MET A 25 -0.17 -14.44 2.18
C MET A 25 -1.67 -14.66 2.27
N VAL A 26 -2.12 -15.91 2.32
CA VAL A 26 -3.54 -16.24 2.47
C VAL A 26 -4.10 -15.69 3.77
N GLY A 27 -3.39 -15.86 4.90
CA GLY A 27 -3.79 -15.32 6.19
C GLY A 27 -3.93 -13.78 6.15
N MET A 28 -2.93 -13.08 5.62
CA MET A 28 -2.96 -11.61 5.50
C MET A 28 -4.10 -11.12 4.60
N LEU A 29 -4.31 -11.75 3.43
CA LEU A 29 -5.41 -11.38 2.54
C LEU A 29 -6.76 -11.59 3.22
N THR A 30 -6.94 -12.67 3.95
CA THR A 30 -8.18 -12.94 4.70
C THR A 30 -8.46 -11.82 5.70
N VAL A 31 -7.48 -11.42 6.51
CA VAL A 31 -7.62 -10.31 7.48
C VAL A 31 -8.00 -9.01 6.76
N VAL A 32 -7.35 -8.70 5.64
CA VAL A 32 -7.65 -7.48 4.86
C VAL A 32 -9.09 -7.50 4.33
N PHE A 33 -9.55 -8.64 3.79
CA PHE A 33 -10.93 -8.77 3.33
C PHE A 33 -11.94 -8.62 4.47
N MET A 34 -11.67 -9.19 5.64
CA MET A 34 -12.51 -9.04 6.83
C MET A 34 -12.59 -7.59 7.30
N LEU A 35 -11.46 -6.87 7.36
CA LEU A 35 -11.41 -5.45 7.72
C LEU A 35 -12.22 -4.57 6.76
N ARG A 36 -12.17 -4.87 5.45
CA ARG A 36 -12.99 -4.14 4.46
C ARG A 36 -14.46 -4.48 4.60
N ALA A 37 -14.79 -5.75 4.74
CA ALA A 37 -16.20 -6.20 4.85
C ALA A 37 -16.88 -5.73 6.13
N SER A 38 -16.12 -5.53 7.21
CA SER A 38 -16.65 -4.99 8.48
C SER A 38 -16.93 -3.49 8.48
N GLY A 39 -16.53 -2.74 7.43
CA GLY A 39 -16.59 -1.27 7.40
C GLY A 39 -15.57 -0.56 8.31
N ALA A 40 -14.68 -1.30 8.97
CA ALA A 40 -13.69 -0.72 9.89
C ALA A 40 -12.75 0.27 9.17
N VAL A 41 -12.44 0.04 7.90
CA VAL A 41 -11.63 0.93 7.08
C VAL A 41 -12.33 2.27 6.86
N ASP A 42 -13.64 2.28 6.62
CA ASP A 42 -14.42 3.49 6.37
C ASP A 42 -14.57 4.32 7.65
N ILE A 43 -14.77 3.67 8.79
CA ILE A 43 -14.79 4.33 10.10
C ILE A 43 -13.43 4.96 10.40
N ALA A 44 -12.34 4.21 10.25
CA ALA A 44 -11.00 4.73 10.46
C ALA A 44 -10.68 5.90 9.50
N ALA A 45 -11.10 5.80 8.23
CA ALA A 45 -10.94 6.86 7.25
C ALA A 45 -11.68 8.15 7.68
N SER A 46 -12.92 8.04 8.18
CA SER A 46 -13.69 9.20 8.63
C SER A 46 -13.03 9.90 9.82
N VAL A 47 -12.45 9.16 10.75
CA VAL A 47 -11.75 9.70 11.93
C VAL A 47 -10.43 10.38 11.53
N LEU A 48 -9.69 9.79 10.58
CA LEU A 48 -8.40 10.35 10.14
C LEU A 48 -8.52 11.48 9.12
N ALA A 49 -9.67 11.61 8.44
CA ALA A 49 -9.88 12.60 7.39
C ALA A 49 -9.48 14.04 7.79
N PRO A 50 -9.82 14.58 8.98
CA PRO A 50 -9.43 15.93 9.36
C PRO A 50 -7.91 16.10 9.47
N ALA A 51 -7.19 15.10 10.02
CA ALA A 51 -5.74 15.14 10.13
C ALA A 51 -5.06 15.07 8.76
N LEU A 52 -5.54 14.20 7.87
CA LEU A 52 -5.00 14.04 6.52
C LEU A 52 -5.25 15.29 5.64
N ARG A 53 -6.33 16.01 5.87
CA ARG A 53 -6.58 17.29 5.20
C ARG A 53 -5.52 18.35 5.53
N VAL A 54 -5.05 18.40 6.78
CA VAL A 54 -3.97 19.31 7.19
C VAL A 54 -2.68 18.99 6.43
N LEU A 55 -2.45 17.71 6.09
CA LEU A 55 -1.32 17.25 5.27
C LEU A 55 -1.54 17.46 3.76
N GLY A 56 -2.64 18.09 3.36
CA GLY A 56 -2.96 18.36 1.95
C GLY A 56 -3.54 17.18 1.18
N ILE A 57 -3.80 16.05 1.83
CA ILE A 57 -4.37 14.85 1.20
C ILE A 57 -5.87 15.05 0.96
N PRO A 58 -6.36 14.89 -0.28
CA PRO A 58 -7.79 15.01 -0.60
C PRO A 58 -8.63 14.02 0.21
N LYS A 59 -9.84 14.42 0.59
CA LYS A 59 -10.77 13.56 1.34
C LYS A 59 -11.07 12.23 0.62
N GLU A 60 -11.10 12.26 -0.71
CA GLU A 60 -11.31 11.10 -1.57
C GLU A 60 -10.19 10.07 -1.42
N CYS A 61 -8.96 10.52 -1.12
CA CYS A 61 -7.78 9.68 -0.95
C CYS A 61 -7.61 9.13 0.48
N THR A 62 -8.46 9.52 1.44
CA THR A 62 -8.32 9.10 2.85
C THR A 62 -8.36 7.57 3.00
N ALA A 63 -9.33 6.90 2.36
CA ALA A 63 -9.43 5.45 2.41
C ALA A 63 -8.23 4.77 1.70
N LEU A 64 -7.72 5.36 0.62
CA LEU A 64 -6.51 4.89 -0.05
C LEU A 64 -5.29 4.95 0.86
N THR A 65 -5.12 6.05 1.62
CA THR A 65 -4.02 6.21 2.60
C THR A 65 -4.00 5.08 3.64
N LEU A 66 -5.16 4.60 4.08
CA LEU A 66 -5.25 3.49 5.04
C LEU A 66 -5.07 2.12 4.40
N LEU A 67 -5.62 1.93 3.20
CA LEU A 67 -5.61 0.62 2.53
C LEU A 67 -4.27 0.29 1.90
N LYS A 68 -3.55 1.27 1.37
CA LYS A 68 -2.31 1.07 0.63
C LYS A 68 -1.22 0.36 1.45
N PRO A 69 -0.94 0.74 2.72
CA PRO A 69 0.02 0.02 3.56
C PRO A 69 -0.36 -1.43 3.87
N ILE A 70 -1.66 -1.74 3.85
CA ILE A 70 -2.21 -3.04 4.25
C ILE A 70 -2.36 -3.99 3.05
N SER A 71 -2.84 -3.47 1.91
CA SER A 71 -3.21 -4.28 0.76
C SER A 71 -2.88 -3.59 -0.56
N GLY A 72 -1.95 -4.16 -1.32
CA GLY A 72 -1.59 -3.66 -2.66
C GLY A 72 -2.77 -3.72 -3.63
N GLY A 73 -3.46 -4.85 -3.72
CA GLY A 73 -4.65 -4.99 -4.55
C GLY A 73 -5.82 -4.11 -4.09
N GLY A 74 -6.01 -3.98 -2.77
CA GLY A 74 -6.99 -3.06 -2.19
C GLY A 74 -6.69 -1.60 -2.48
N GLY A 75 -5.41 -1.21 -2.34
CA GLY A 75 -4.93 0.12 -2.70
C GLY A 75 -5.13 0.42 -4.19
N LEU A 76 -4.75 -0.52 -5.06
CA LEU A 76 -4.92 -0.36 -6.51
C LEU A 76 -6.40 -0.22 -6.91
N ALA A 77 -7.28 -1.06 -6.36
CA ALA A 77 -8.71 -0.98 -6.61
C ALA A 77 -9.30 0.36 -6.16
N MET A 78 -8.95 0.80 -4.94
CA MET A 78 -9.41 2.09 -4.40
C MET A 78 -8.87 3.27 -5.20
N GLY A 79 -7.59 3.28 -5.53
CA GLY A 79 -6.98 4.35 -6.33
C GLY A 79 -7.57 4.41 -7.73
N SER A 80 -7.78 3.27 -8.38
CA SER A 80 -8.45 3.20 -9.70
C SER A 80 -9.88 3.74 -9.64
N GLU A 81 -10.63 3.43 -8.57
CA GLU A 81 -11.98 3.96 -8.39
C GLU A 81 -11.98 5.47 -8.17
N ILE A 82 -11.03 6.02 -7.41
CA ILE A 82 -10.89 7.47 -7.24
C ILE A 82 -10.61 8.14 -8.58
N ILE A 83 -9.67 7.62 -9.37
CA ILE A 83 -9.33 8.14 -10.69
C ILE A 83 -10.54 8.10 -11.62
N ARG A 84 -11.29 6.99 -11.61
CA ARG A 84 -12.50 6.83 -12.43
C ARG A 84 -13.60 7.81 -12.04
N ARG A 85 -13.85 8.03 -10.73
CA ARG A 85 -14.92 8.90 -10.24
C ARG A 85 -14.59 10.38 -10.30
N CYS A 86 -13.38 10.76 -9.96
CA CYS A 86 -12.97 12.17 -9.90
C CYS A 86 -12.41 12.68 -11.22
N GLY A 87 -12.03 11.77 -12.12
CA GLY A 87 -11.33 12.07 -13.36
C GLY A 87 -9.80 12.01 -13.19
N PRO A 88 -9.06 11.54 -14.20
CA PRO A 88 -7.59 11.39 -14.13
C PRO A 88 -6.87 12.73 -14.00
N ASP A 89 -7.45 13.81 -14.50
CA ASP A 89 -6.87 15.15 -14.48
C ASP A 89 -7.26 15.97 -13.27
N SER A 90 -8.18 15.51 -12.43
CA SER A 90 -8.53 16.16 -11.18
C SER A 90 -7.40 16.09 -10.15
N TYR A 91 -7.38 17.00 -9.19
CA TYR A 91 -6.40 16.97 -8.09
C TYR A 91 -6.43 15.62 -7.35
N ALA A 92 -7.61 15.13 -6.97
CA ALA A 92 -7.76 13.85 -6.28
C ALA A 92 -7.31 12.66 -7.13
N GLY A 93 -7.63 12.64 -8.44
CA GLY A 93 -7.20 11.59 -9.36
C GLY A 93 -5.69 11.54 -9.53
N ARG A 94 -5.04 12.70 -9.72
CA ARG A 94 -3.57 12.79 -9.83
C ARG A 94 -2.88 12.41 -8.52
N VAL A 95 -3.38 12.89 -7.38
CA VAL A 95 -2.84 12.49 -6.07
C VAL A 95 -2.96 10.99 -5.87
N ALA A 96 -4.13 10.39 -6.16
CA ALA A 96 -4.32 8.94 -6.08
C ALA A 96 -3.34 8.17 -6.97
N ALA A 97 -3.13 8.61 -8.22
CA ALA A 97 -2.19 8.00 -9.15
C ALA A 97 -0.74 8.04 -8.62
N VAL A 98 -0.30 9.20 -8.12
CA VAL A 98 1.05 9.34 -7.55
C VAL A 98 1.21 8.52 -6.27
N MET A 99 0.21 8.51 -5.38
CA MET A 99 0.21 7.69 -4.16
C MET A 99 0.33 6.19 -4.46
N LEU A 100 -0.29 5.70 -5.54
CA LEU A 100 -0.18 4.29 -5.94
C LEU A 100 1.26 3.90 -6.29
N GLY A 101 2.04 4.81 -6.86
CA GLY A 101 3.45 4.59 -7.21
C GLY A 101 4.46 4.96 -6.13
N ALA A 102 4.08 5.80 -5.16
CA ALA A 102 5.02 6.40 -4.21
C ALA A 102 5.36 5.50 -3.01
N SER A 103 4.56 4.50 -2.70
CA SER A 103 4.81 3.56 -1.61
C SER A 103 4.40 2.14 -1.97
N GLU A 104 4.97 1.19 -1.23
CA GLU A 104 4.59 -0.22 -1.31
C GLU A 104 3.64 -0.61 -0.18
N THR A 105 3.23 -1.88 -0.15
CA THR A 105 2.34 -2.44 0.85
C THR A 105 3.11 -2.77 2.13
N SER A 106 3.46 -1.76 2.90
CA SER A 106 4.43 -1.81 3.98
C SER A 106 4.13 -2.88 5.03
N LEU A 107 2.89 -2.91 5.54
CA LEU A 107 2.49 -3.88 6.59
C LEU A 107 2.44 -5.31 6.04
N TYR A 108 1.95 -5.48 4.83
CA TYR A 108 1.94 -6.78 4.16
C TYR A 108 3.37 -7.31 3.98
N THR A 109 4.26 -6.50 3.45
CA THR A 109 5.67 -6.87 3.21
C THR A 109 6.36 -7.26 4.52
N ILE A 110 6.23 -6.44 5.57
CA ILE A 110 6.80 -6.74 6.89
C ILE A 110 6.25 -8.07 7.43
N SER A 111 4.94 -8.32 7.29
CA SER A 111 4.31 -9.54 7.79
C SER A 111 4.79 -10.79 7.05
N VAL A 112 4.92 -10.71 5.72
CA VAL A 112 5.43 -11.83 4.89
C VAL A 112 6.86 -12.16 5.27
N TYR A 113 7.76 -11.16 5.34
CA TYR A 113 9.16 -11.38 5.69
C TYR A 113 9.32 -11.88 7.13
N SER A 114 8.62 -11.26 8.08
CA SER A 114 8.68 -11.66 9.49
C SER A 114 8.16 -13.08 9.68
N GLY A 115 7.05 -13.44 9.02
CA GLY A 115 6.48 -14.78 9.06
C GLY A 115 7.42 -15.83 8.46
N HIS A 116 8.06 -15.53 7.31
CA HIS A 116 9.02 -16.45 6.68
C HIS A 116 10.27 -16.66 7.52
N LEU A 117 10.77 -15.61 8.17
CA LEU A 117 11.97 -15.65 9.03
C LEU A 117 11.66 -16.11 10.46
N GLY A 118 10.41 -16.37 10.81
CA GLY A 118 10.00 -16.75 12.16
C GLY A 118 10.25 -15.67 13.22
N LEU A 119 10.20 -14.39 12.80
CA LEU A 119 10.45 -13.27 13.71
C LEU A 119 9.18 -12.94 14.52
N ASN A 120 9.26 -13.10 15.84
CA ASN A 120 8.16 -12.78 16.74
C ASN A 120 8.06 -11.28 17.10
N ARG A 121 9.08 -10.48 16.75
CA ARG A 121 9.13 -9.04 17.06
C ARG A 121 9.71 -8.26 15.88
N THR A 122 8.94 -7.35 15.32
CA THR A 122 9.37 -6.44 14.25
C THR A 122 10.01 -5.15 14.75
N ARG A 123 10.11 -4.98 16.11
CA ARG A 123 10.67 -3.80 16.78
C ARG A 123 10.02 -2.52 16.24
N TYR A 124 10.83 -1.61 15.68
CA TYR A 124 10.40 -0.32 15.13
C TYR A 124 10.03 -0.36 13.62
N ALA A 125 10.16 -1.52 12.96
CA ALA A 125 9.97 -1.61 11.50
C ALA A 125 8.57 -1.17 11.05
N VAL A 126 7.52 -1.57 11.75
CA VAL A 126 6.14 -1.17 11.46
C VAL A 126 5.98 0.34 11.60
N PHE A 127 6.46 0.92 12.71
CA PHE A 127 6.35 2.36 12.96
C PHE A 127 7.13 3.18 11.92
N ALA A 128 8.36 2.77 11.61
CA ALA A 128 9.19 3.43 10.61
C ALA A 128 8.55 3.38 9.21
N ALA A 129 7.99 2.23 8.84
CA ALA A 129 7.31 2.06 7.55
C ALA A 129 6.06 2.95 7.44
N LEU A 130 5.23 3.01 8.49
CA LEU A 130 4.05 3.89 8.50
C LEU A 130 4.43 5.38 8.45
N CYS A 131 5.51 5.79 9.12
CA CYS A 131 6.04 7.15 8.98
C CYS A 131 6.50 7.43 7.55
N GLY A 132 7.17 6.48 6.91
CA GLY A 132 7.55 6.55 5.51
C GLY A 132 6.35 6.69 4.57
N ASP A 133 5.29 5.89 4.78
CA ASP A 133 4.05 5.97 4.00
C ASP A 133 3.38 7.34 4.14
N VAL A 134 3.25 7.87 5.38
CA VAL A 134 2.68 9.21 5.63
C VAL A 134 3.51 10.28 4.91
N ALA A 135 4.84 10.20 4.98
CA ALA A 135 5.73 11.13 4.28
C ALA A 135 5.54 11.04 2.76
N ALA A 136 5.49 9.82 2.19
CA ALA A 136 5.28 9.59 0.76
C ALA A 136 3.93 10.13 0.28
N PHE A 137 2.86 9.92 1.03
CA PHE A 137 1.52 10.38 0.68
C PHE A 137 1.40 11.92 0.78
N THR A 138 1.99 12.50 1.81
CA THR A 138 2.07 13.97 1.96
C THR A 138 2.88 14.60 0.83
N ALA A 139 4.02 14.02 0.50
CA ALA A 139 4.84 14.45 -0.63
C ALA A 139 4.10 14.33 -1.95
N SER A 140 3.35 13.22 -2.16
CA SER A 140 2.51 13.03 -3.35
C SER A 140 1.49 14.15 -3.53
N ALA A 141 0.77 14.51 -2.47
CA ALA A 141 -0.20 15.60 -2.49
C ALA A 141 0.48 16.97 -2.75
N ALA A 142 1.60 17.24 -2.08
CA ALA A 142 2.36 18.48 -2.25
C ALA A 142 2.92 18.62 -3.68
N LEU A 143 3.54 17.58 -4.22
CA LEU A 143 4.11 17.59 -5.57
C LEU A 143 3.04 17.79 -6.64
N VAL A 144 1.91 17.10 -6.55
CA VAL A 144 0.79 17.32 -7.48
C VAL A 144 0.32 18.76 -7.45
N ARG A 145 0.23 19.36 -6.26
CA ARG A 145 -0.18 20.77 -6.12
C ARG A 145 0.84 21.75 -6.71
N ILE A 146 2.14 21.42 -6.61
CA ILE A 146 3.23 22.27 -7.15
C ILE A 146 3.30 22.17 -8.68
N TYR A 147 3.26 20.95 -9.21
CA TYR A 147 3.43 20.72 -10.65
C TYR A 147 2.18 21.00 -11.48
N PHE A 148 0.99 20.97 -10.84
CA PHE A 148 -0.30 21.18 -11.49
C PHE A 148 -1.13 22.26 -10.77
N PRO A 149 -0.66 23.52 -10.69
CA PRO A 149 -1.28 24.57 -9.87
C PRO A 149 -2.64 25.06 -10.38
N TYR A 150 -3.06 24.68 -11.58
CA TYR A 150 -4.29 25.17 -12.22
C TYR A 150 -5.45 24.15 -12.24
N ILE A 151 -5.50 23.27 -11.25
CA ILE A 151 -6.57 22.26 -11.12
C ILE A 151 -7.50 22.60 -9.97
#